data_7e2349ddfd2595c29b1f26da71f7dcea
#
_entry.id   7e2349ddfd2595c29b1f26da71f7dcea
#
_cell.length_a   1.000
_cell.length_b   1.000
_cell.length_c   1.000
_cell.angle_alpha   90.00
_cell.angle_beta   90.00
_cell.angle_gamma   90.00
#
_symmetry.space_group_name_H-M   'P 1'
#
loop_
_entity.id
_entity.type
_entity.pdbx_description
1 polymer ?
#
loop_
_entity_poly.entity_id
_entity_poly.type
_entity_poly.pdbx_seq_one_letter_code
_entity_poly.pdbx_strand_id
1 'polypeptide(L)'
;LRAIFTIHYFPVYLLNTPFLYFYVRAVLTDKIYIKGWDYIHFIPFVLILFNVLPYCVQPWSFKLNFAYQLHRDFNTIYRIHFPLVSFPVYFVSRSVLSLIYIAMSAMIVMKANRKKLLAKSIVLKRWLIVCLSLGAIFNLSLIAFSIYSLLQHDFILIMDEEGKGRTVATVFMSALTVSIYFFPKILYGLQYSPSSTLTDVIKLNEEMAIIAKTPELSKARIKQVQTALISYLPEKKFLQPGFSLTDLVKDLGIPEHVLTFYFN
;
A
#
# COMPACT_ATOMS: atom_id res chain seq x y z
N LEU A 1 -1.87 22.03 -21.42
CA LEU A 1 -2.16 20.58 -21.38
C LEU A 1 -2.68 20.13 -20.00
N ARG A 2 -2.00 20.46 -18.88
CA ARG A 2 -2.38 20.02 -17.53
C ARG A 2 -3.82 20.43 -17.16
N ALA A 3 -4.21 21.68 -17.42
CA ALA A 3 -5.53 22.19 -17.09
C ALA A 3 -6.66 21.49 -17.89
N ILE A 4 -6.40 21.07 -19.14
CA ILE A 4 -7.37 20.36 -19.97
C ILE A 4 -7.77 19.02 -19.36
N PHE A 5 -6.79 18.30 -18.79
CA PHE A 5 -7.01 16.98 -18.21
C PHE A 5 -7.44 17.00 -16.75
N THR A 6 -7.46 18.16 -16.09
CA THR A 6 -7.76 18.26 -14.65
C THR A 6 -9.09 17.57 -14.29
N ILE A 7 -10.16 17.82 -15.07
CA ILE A 7 -11.48 17.24 -14.81
C ILE A 7 -11.51 15.73 -15.10
N HIS A 8 -10.76 15.25 -16.08
CA HIS A 8 -10.68 13.81 -16.41
C HIS A 8 -10.10 12.97 -15.27
N TYR A 9 -9.29 13.56 -14.39
CA TYR A 9 -8.71 12.86 -13.23
C TYR A 9 -9.65 12.79 -12.03
N PHE A 10 -10.78 13.51 -12.02
CA PHE A 10 -11.69 13.52 -10.87
C PHE A 10 -12.16 12.12 -10.45
N PRO A 11 -12.58 11.22 -11.34
CA PRO A 11 -12.95 9.86 -10.97
C PRO A 11 -11.77 9.10 -10.36
N VAL A 12 -10.58 9.22 -10.96
CA VAL A 12 -9.37 8.47 -10.56
C VAL A 12 -8.94 8.80 -9.13
N TYR A 13 -9.10 10.05 -8.69
CA TYR A 13 -8.79 10.44 -7.31
C TYR A 13 -9.61 9.69 -6.26
N LEU A 14 -10.81 9.22 -6.61
CA LEU A 14 -11.66 8.45 -5.70
C LEU A 14 -11.21 6.99 -5.53
N LEU A 15 -10.33 6.50 -6.39
CA LEU A 15 -9.78 5.13 -6.29
C LEU A 15 -8.61 5.04 -5.33
N ASN A 16 -7.89 6.13 -5.07
CA ASN A 16 -6.66 6.10 -4.27
C ASN A 16 -6.88 5.51 -2.87
N THR A 17 -7.97 5.90 -2.21
CA THR A 17 -8.22 5.48 -0.82
C THR A 17 -8.87 4.10 -0.70
N PRO A 18 -9.80 3.66 -1.55
CA PRO A 18 -10.17 2.25 -1.64
C PRO A 18 -8.98 1.32 -1.88
N PHE A 19 -8.06 1.71 -2.78
CA PHE A 19 -6.86 0.91 -3.00
C PHE A 19 -5.93 0.86 -1.79
N LEU A 20 -5.78 1.97 -1.04
CA LEU A 20 -5.07 1.96 0.23
C LEU A 20 -5.72 0.97 1.23
N TYR A 21 -7.05 1.00 1.34
CA TYR A 21 -7.78 0.07 2.19
C TYR A 21 -7.57 -1.40 1.77
N PHE A 22 -7.67 -1.71 0.47
CA PHE A 22 -7.42 -3.05 -0.04
C PHE A 22 -5.97 -3.48 0.18
N TYR A 23 -5.02 -2.57 0.01
CA TYR A 23 -3.61 -2.82 0.31
C TYR A 23 -3.42 -3.19 1.79
N VAL A 24 -3.94 -2.37 2.72
CA VAL A 24 -3.85 -2.64 4.16
C VAL A 24 -4.49 -3.99 4.50
N ARG A 25 -5.66 -4.28 3.92
CA ARG A 25 -6.34 -5.56 4.11
C ARG A 25 -5.52 -6.72 3.58
N ALA A 26 -5.00 -6.62 2.36
CA ALA A 26 -4.21 -7.67 1.73
C ALA A 26 -2.93 -7.98 2.51
N VAL A 27 -2.20 -6.95 2.92
CA VAL A 27 -0.97 -7.09 3.71
C VAL A 27 -1.23 -7.75 5.07
N LEU A 28 -2.37 -7.48 5.71
CA LEU A 28 -2.69 -8.04 7.03
C LEU A 28 -3.35 -9.42 6.97
N THR A 29 -3.94 -9.79 5.84
CA THR A 29 -4.61 -11.10 5.68
C THR A 29 -3.83 -12.07 4.82
N ASP A 30 -2.72 -11.62 4.23
CA ASP A 30 -1.90 -12.37 3.26
C ASP A 30 -2.72 -12.95 2.08
N LYS A 31 -3.81 -12.27 1.75
CA LYS A 31 -4.72 -12.69 0.68
C LYS A 31 -5.12 -11.51 -0.18
N ILE A 32 -4.76 -11.57 -1.45
CA ILE A 32 -5.23 -10.64 -2.46
C ILE A 32 -6.50 -11.21 -3.06
N TYR A 33 -7.65 -10.81 -2.54
CA TYR A 33 -8.95 -11.18 -3.13
C TYR A 33 -9.93 -10.01 -3.04
N ILE A 34 -10.73 -9.86 -4.09
CA ILE A 34 -11.84 -8.94 -4.15
C ILE A 34 -13.11 -9.78 -4.04
N LYS A 35 -13.90 -9.53 -2.99
CA LYS A 35 -15.21 -10.18 -2.81
C LYS A 35 -16.26 -9.43 -3.60
N GLY A 36 -17.40 -10.07 -3.90
CA GLY A 36 -18.50 -9.42 -4.59
C GLY A 36 -18.96 -8.11 -3.93
N TRP A 37 -18.98 -8.05 -2.60
CA TRP A 37 -19.30 -6.83 -1.84
C TRP A 37 -18.25 -5.72 -1.96
N ASP A 38 -17.02 -6.02 -2.35
CA ASP A 38 -15.97 -5.01 -2.49
C ASP A 38 -16.21 -4.11 -3.71
N TYR A 39 -17.06 -4.52 -4.65
CA TYR A 39 -17.44 -3.66 -5.79
C TYR A 39 -18.19 -2.39 -5.36
N ILE A 40 -18.81 -2.36 -4.18
CA ILE A 40 -19.46 -1.17 -3.63
C ILE A 40 -18.46 0.00 -3.46
N HIS A 41 -17.19 -0.31 -3.22
CA HIS A 41 -16.13 0.69 -3.06
C HIS A 41 -15.81 1.45 -4.37
N PHE A 42 -16.24 0.92 -5.52
CA PHE A 42 -16.05 1.56 -6.82
C PHE A 42 -17.26 2.42 -7.24
N ILE A 43 -18.38 2.36 -6.51
CA ILE A 43 -19.58 3.17 -6.82
C ILE A 43 -19.26 4.67 -6.90
N PRO A 44 -18.54 5.30 -5.94
CA PRO A 44 -18.19 6.70 -6.03
C PRO A 44 -17.40 7.05 -7.29
N PHE A 45 -16.47 6.18 -7.69
CA PHE A 45 -15.71 6.33 -8.94
C PHE A 45 -16.65 6.35 -10.15
N VAL A 46 -17.58 5.39 -10.25
CA VAL A 46 -18.53 5.26 -11.36
C VAL A 46 -19.46 6.47 -11.40
N LEU A 47 -19.98 6.91 -10.26
CA LEU A 47 -20.84 8.10 -10.19
C LEU A 47 -20.12 9.36 -10.69
N ILE A 48 -18.86 9.57 -10.29
CA ILE A 48 -18.10 10.74 -10.74
C ILE A 48 -17.65 10.57 -12.19
N LEU A 49 -17.42 9.35 -12.67
CA LEU A 49 -17.16 9.10 -14.08
C LEU A 49 -18.34 9.58 -14.95
N PHE A 50 -19.56 9.19 -14.59
CA PHE A 50 -20.76 9.70 -15.27
C PHE A 50 -20.94 11.22 -15.12
N ASN A 51 -20.57 11.75 -13.96
CA ASN A 51 -20.66 13.18 -13.69
C ASN A 51 -19.75 14.02 -14.59
N VAL A 52 -18.57 13.53 -14.96
CA VAL A 52 -17.62 14.24 -15.81
C VAL A 52 -17.77 13.91 -17.30
N LEU A 53 -18.60 12.92 -17.64
CA LEU A 53 -18.79 12.48 -19.02
C LEU A 53 -19.22 13.62 -19.97
N PRO A 54 -20.17 14.51 -19.62
CA PRO A 54 -20.55 15.63 -20.47
C PRO A 54 -19.40 16.55 -20.83
N TYR A 55 -18.43 16.73 -19.92
CA TYR A 55 -17.21 17.47 -20.22
C TYR A 55 -16.26 16.65 -21.11
N CYS A 56 -16.16 15.36 -20.90
CA CYS A 56 -15.25 14.48 -21.65
C CYS A 56 -15.60 14.42 -23.16
N VAL A 57 -16.90 14.52 -23.50
CA VAL A 57 -17.36 14.50 -24.91
C VAL A 57 -17.31 15.85 -25.59
N GLN A 58 -16.99 16.95 -24.88
CA GLN A 58 -16.86 18.26 -25.49
C GLN A 58 -15.70 18.31 -26.50
N PRO A 59 -15.81 19.11 -27.57
CA PRO A 59 -14.77 19.27 -28.57
C PRO A 59 -13.49 19.87 -27.94
N TRP A 60 -12.37 19.60 -28.58
CA TRP A 60 -11.07 20.06 -28.12
C TRP A 60 -10.98 21.57 -27.94
N SER A 61 -11.57 22.33 -28.86
CA SER A 61 -11.64 23.80 -28.79
C SER A 61 -12.32 24.32 -27.51
N PHE A 62 -13.41 23.67 -27.10
CA PHE A 62 -14.08 23.99 -25.85
C PHE A 62 -13.15 23.73 -24.64
N LYS A 63 -12.51 22.55 -24.59
CA LYS A 63 -11.62 22.17 -23.51
C LYS A 63 -10.41 23.11 -23.40
N LEU A 64 -9.87 23.54 -24.55
CA LEU A 64 -8.74 24.47 -24.60
C LEU A 64 -9.14 25.85 -24.08
N ASN A 65 -10.28 26.39 -24.53
CA ASN A 65 -10.80 27.67 -24.06
C ASN A 65 -11.13 27.63 -22.55
N PHE A 66 -11.77 26.55 -22.10
CA PHE A 66 -12.05 26.34 -20.69
C PHE A 66 -10.76 26.27 -19.85
N ALA A 67 -9.75 25.54 -20.31
CA ALA A 67 -8.45 25.45 -19.62
C ALA A 67 -7.74 26.81 -19.52
N TYR A 68 -7.87 27.65 -20.55
CA TYR A 68 -7.34 29.00 -20.54
C TYR A 68 -8.07 29.90 -19.55
N GLN A 69 -9.41 29.82 -19.52
CA GLN A 69 -10.21 30.54 -18.52
C GLN A 69 -9.93 30.07 -17.09
N LEU A 70 -9.82 28.76 -16.89
CA LEU A 70 -9.50 28.16 -15.58
C LEU A 70 -8.12 28.57 -15.06
N HIS A 71 -7.17 28.82 -15.96
CA HIS A 71 -5.85 29.32 -15.58
C HIS A 71 -5.89 30.77 -15.11
N ARG A 72 -6.77 31.58 -15.67
CA ARG A 72 -6.98 33.00 -15.29
C ARG A 72 -7.84 33.15 -14.03
N ASP A 73 -8.87 32.36 -13.93
CA ASP A 73 -9.83 32.38 -12.82
C ASP A 73 -10.29 30.95 -12.52
N PHE A 74 -9.84 30.42 -11.39
CA PHE A 74 -10.17 29.05 -10.98
C PHE A 74 -11.67 28.88 -10.68
N ASN A 75 -12.38 29.95 -10.30
CA ASN A 75 -13.82 29.92 -10.07
C ASN A 75 -14.60 29.59 -11.35
N THR A 76 -13.97 29.67 -12.52
CA THR A 76 -14.56 29.20 -13.79
C THR A 76 -15.01 27.73 -13.71
N ILE A 77 -14.46 26.91 -12.81
CA ILE A 77 -14.87 25.51 -12.64
C ILE A 77 -16.34 25.37 -12.23
N TYR A 78 -16.92 26.39 -11.59
CA TYR A 78 -18.36 26.43 -11.24
C TYR A 78 -19.28 26.60 -12.47
N ARG A 79 -18.74 27.13 -13.56
CA ARG A 79 -19.51 27.33 -14.81
C ARG A 79 -19.74 26.02 -15.56
N ILE A 80 -19.00 24.96 -15.22
CA ILE A 80 -19.29 23.65 -15.78
C ILE A 80 -20.50 23.07 -15.07
N HIS A 81 -21.49 22.72 -15.85
CA HIS A 81 -22.63 21.98 -15.35
C HIS A 81 -22.27 20.51 -15.17
N PHE A 82 -22.18 20.09 -13.90
CA PHE A 82 -22.03 18.70 -13.53
C PHE A 82 -23.42 18.14 -13.19
N PRO A 83 -23.92 17.10 -13.90
CA PRO A 83 -25.32 16.68 -13.79
C PRO A 83 -25.70 16.06 -12.44
N LEU A 84 -24.76 15.40 -11.75
CA LEU A 84 -25.04 14.67 -10.52
C LEU A 84 -24.51 15.37 -9.27
N VAL A 85 -23.27 15.81 -9.30
CA VAL A 85 -22.55 16.34 -8.14
C VAL A 85 -21.82 17.60 -8.56
N SER A 86 -22.12 18.73 -7.93
CA SER A 86 -21.41 19.99 -8.17
C SER A 86 -19.96 19.90 -7.71
N PHE A 87 -19.10 20.75 -8.26
CA PHE A 87 -17.66 20.74 -7.93
C PHE A 87 -17.37 20.89 -6.43
N PRO A 88 -18.00 21.82 -5.68
CA PRO A 88 -17.77 21.95 -4.23
C PRO A 88 -18.12 20.68 -3.46
N VAL A 89 -19.27 20.08 -3.78
CA VAL A 89 -19.72 18.84 -3.13
C VAL A 89 -18.75 17.69 -3.44
N TYR A 90 -18.31 17.57 -4.70
CA TYR A 90 -17.28 16.59 -5.07
C TYR A 90 -15.98 16.81 -4.28
N PHE A 91 -15.52 18.04 -4.16
CA PHE A 91 -14.26 18.37 -3.53
C PHE A 91 -14.24 18.01 -2.04
N VAL A 92 -15.31 18.35 -1.32
CA VAL A 92 -15.47 17.98 0.10
C VAL A 92 -15.70 16.49 0.27
N SER A 93 -16.62 15.90 -0.51
CA SER A 93 -16.96 14.47 -0.39
C SER A 93 -15.77 13.55 -0.65
N ARG A 94 -14.88 13.93 -1.54
CA ARG A 94 -13.62 13.19 -1.80
C ARG A 94 -12.77 13.08 -0.53
N SER A 95 -12.58 14.17 0.19
CA SER A 95 -11.74 14.19 1.40
C SER A 95 -12.42 13.48 2.56
N VAL A 96 -13.75 13.62 2.70
CA VAL A 96 -14.55 12.88 3.69
C VAL A 96 -14.49 11.37 3.42
N LEU A 97 -14.70 10.96 2.17
CA LEU A 97 -14.61 9.56 1.77
C LEU A 97 -13.23 8.98 2.07
N SER A 98 -12.18 9.75 1.78
CA SER A 98 -10.80 9.37 2.09
C SER A 98 -10.59 9.13 3.58
N LEU A 99 -11.12 10.00 4.44
CA LEU A 99 -11.03 9.80 5.90
C LEU A 99 -11.79 8.56 6.36
N ILE A 100 -12.94 8.25 5.77
CA ILE A 100 -13.69 7.02 6.06
C ILE A 100 -12.81 5.79 5.78
N TYR A 101 -12.16 5.74 4.60
CA TYR A 101 -11.26 4.62 4.25
C TYR A 101 -10.02 4.54 5.14
N ILE A 102 -9.45 5.69 5.52
CA ILE A 102 -8.33 5.74 6.47
C ILE A 102 -8.77 5.20 7.84
N ALA A 103 -9.95 5.59 8.33
CA ALA A 103 -10.51 5.08 9.57
C ALA A 103 -10.77 3.57 9.51
N MET A 104 -11.36 3.07 8.42
CA MET A 104 -11.56 1.64 8.19
C MET A 104 -10.22 0.89 8.19
N SER A 105 -9.21 1.43 7.52
CA SER A 105 -7.86 0.86 7.49
C SER A 105 -7.22 0.85 8.88
N ALA A 106 -7.35 1.94 9.64
CA ALA A 106 -6.87 2.03 11.02
C ALA A 106 -7.55 1.00 11.93
N MET A 107 -8.86 0.80 11.79
CA MET A 107 -9.60 -0.23 12.55
C MET A 107 -9.06 -1.64 12.27
N ILE A 108 -8.75 -1.96 11.00
CA ILE A 108 -8.16 -3.26 10.63
C ILE A 108 -6.77 -3.41 11.27
N VAL A 109 -5.93 -2.37 11.20
CA VAL A 109 -4.59 -2.38 11.83
C VAL A 109 -4.69 -2.54 13.34
N MET A 110 -5.60 -1.83 14.02
CA MET A 110 -5.84 -1.97 15.46
C MET A 110 -6.31 -3.37 15.82
N LYS A 111 -7.24 -3.93 15.04
CA LYS A 111 -7.75 -5.29 15.25
C LYS A 111 -6.64 -6.34 15.07
N ALA A 112 -5.81 -6.19 14.04
CA ALA A 112 -4.65 -7.05 13.82
C ALA A 112 -3.61 -6.92 14.94
N ASN A 113 -3.38 -5.71 15.45
CA ASN A 113 -2.48 -5.48 16.58
C ASN A 113 -2.98 -6.15 17.87
N ARG A 114 -4.29 -6.05 18.17
CA ARG A 114 -4.91 -6.73 19.34
C ARG A 114 -4.74 -8.25 19.23
N LYS A 115 -4.84 -8.81 18.05
CA LYS A 115 -4.62 -10.25 17.78
C LYS A 115 -3.13 -10.65 17.74
N LYS A 116 -2.22 -9.75 18.06
CA LYS A 116 -0.76 -9.94 18.01
C LYS A 116 -0.20 -10.34 16.64
N LEU A 117 -0.99 -10.23 15.57
CA LEU A 117 -0.56 -10.57 14.20
C LEU A 117 0.60 -9.67 13.73
N LEU A 118 0.63 -8.42 14.18
CA LEU A 118 1.68 -7.44 13.86
C LEU A 118 2.90 -7.54 14.80
N ALA A 119 2.87 -8.40 15.81
CA ALA A 119 3.98 -8.56 16.74
C ALA A 119 5.26 -9.09 16.01
N LYS A 120 5.08 -9.90 14.97
CA LYS A 120 6.17 -10.45 14.15
C LYS A 120 6.83 -9.41 13.24
N SER A 121 6.16 -8.29 12.92
CA SER A 121 6.70 -7.26 12.03
C SER A 121 6.43 -5.85 12.55
N ILE A 122 7.27 -5.41 13.49
CA ILE A 122 7.24 -4.04 14.04
C ILE A 122 7.41 -2.99 12.93
N VAL A 123 8.23 -3.30 11.93
CA VAL A 123 8.47 -2.41 10.77
C VAL A 123 7.20 -2.15 9.99
N LEU A 124 6.45 -3.20 9.63
CA LEU A 124 5.17 -3.08 8.94
C LEU A 124 4.16 -2.28 9.76
N LYS A 125 4.06 -2.57 11.06
CA LYS A 125 3.16 -1.83 11.96
C LYS A 125 3.47 -0.34 11.96
N ARG A 126 4.74 0.03 12.15
CA ARG A 126 5.18 1.45 12.15
C ARG A 126 4.90 2.11 10.83
N TRP A 127 5.20 1.44 9.72
CA TRP A 127 4.92 1.93 8.37
C TRP A 127 3.44 2.23 8.15
N LEU A 128 2.55 1.28 8.48
CA LEU A 128 1.11 1.47 8.33
C LEU A 128 0.60 2.65 9.18
N ILE A 129 1.09 2.79 10.41
CA ILE A 129 0.73 3.92 11.28
C ILE A 129 1.17 5.24 10.64
N VAL A 130 2.41 5.34 10.15
CA VAL A 130 2.93 6.56 9.50
C VAL A 130 2.09 6.91 8.27
N CYS A 131 1.85 5.95 7.37
CA CYS A 131 1.06 6.19 6.17
C CYS A 131 -0.37 6.65 6.48
N LEU A 132 -1.05 5.98 7.42
CA LEU A 132 -2.42 6.33 7.79
C LEU A 132 -2.49 7.67 8.51
N SER A 133 -1.52 7.99 9.39
CA SER A 133 -1.46 9.28 10.09
C SER A 133 -1.21 10.43 9.12
N LEU A 134 -0.23 10.31 8.22
CA LEU A 134 0.02 11.31 7.20
C LEU A 134 -1.20 11.49 6.30
N GLY A 135 -1.81 10.40 5.84
CA GLY A 135 -3.03 10.46 5.04
C GLY A 135 -4.19 11.15 5.77
N ALA A 136 -4.38 10.88 7.06
CA ALA A 136 -5.42 11.51 7.88
C ALA A 136 -5.17 13.02 8.03
N ILE A 137 -3.96 13.43 8.39
CA ILE A 137 -3.61 14.85 8.54
C ILE A 137 -3.79 15.59 7.21
N PHE A 138 -3.36 15.00 6.10
CA PHE A 138 -3.54 15.57 4.77
C PHE A 138 -5.03 15.77 4.42
N ASN A 139 -5.87 14.75 4.61
CA ASN A 139 -7.29 14.87 4.30
C ASN A 139 -8.03 15.82 5.26
N LEU A 140 -7.65 15.89 6.53
CA LEU A 140 -8.20 16.87 7.47
C LEU A 140 -7.83 18.29 7.04
N SER A 141 -6.60 18.54 6.62
CA SER A 141 -6.20 19.85 6.09
C SER A 141 -6.96 20.21 4.82
N LEU A 142 -7.21 19.25 3.91
CA LEU A 142 -8.04 19.49 2.73
C LEU A 142 -9.50 19.83 3.07
N ILE A 143 -10.08 19.19 4.09
CA ILE A 143 -11.43 19.51 4.56
C ILE A 143 -11.46 20.93 5.16
N ALA A 144 -10.50 21.26 6.02
CA ALA A 144 -10.41 22.60 6.60
C ALA A 144 -10.29 23.68 5.53
N PHE A 145 -9.43 23.46 4.52
CA PHE A 145 -9.33 24.34 3.35
C PHE A 145 -10.64 24.42 2.56
N SER A 146 -11.32 23.30 2.36
CA SER A 146 -12.59 23.28 1.63
C SER A 146 -13.68 24.07 2.34
N ILE A 147 -13.79 23.90 3.66
CA ILE A 147 -14.75 24.63 4.48
C ILE A 147 -14.42 26.13 4.45
N TYR A 148 -13.16 26.50 4.63
CA TYR A 148 -12.72 27.89 4.57
C TYR A 148 -13.06 28.52 3.21
N SER A 149 -12.76 27.86 2.11
CA SER A 149 -13.08 28.33 0.75
C SER A 149 -14.58 28.48 0.52
N LEU A 150 -15.39 27.55 1.05
CA LEU A 150 -16.86 27.64 0.96
C LEU A 150 -17.40 28.86 1.72
N LEU A 151 -16.86 29.14 2.91
CA LEU A 151 -17.28 30.30 3.73
C LEU A 151 -16.91 31.62 3.08
N GLN A 152 -15.77 31.69 2.39
CA GLN A 152 -15.31 32.90 1.70
C GLN A 152 -15.92 33.04 0.29
N HIS A 153 -16.70 32.05 -0.18
CA HIS A 153 -17.18 31.97 -1.56
C HIS A 153 -16.08 32.07 -2.62
N ASP A 154 -14.85 31.71 -2.24
CA ASP A 154 -13.67 31.82 -3.10
C ASP A 154 -12.82 30.56 -3.03
N PHE A 155 -12.79 29.81 -4.12
CA PHE A 155 -11.94 28.61 -4.26
C PHE A 155 -10.55 28.93 -4.79
N ILE A 156 -10.25 30.18 -5.13
CA ILE A 156 -8.92 30.66 -5.52
C ILE A 156 -7.92 30.34 -4.41
N LEU A 157 -8.33 30.44 -3.13
CA LEU A 157 -7.47 30.14 -1.98
C LEU A 157 -6.82 28.75 -1.99
N ILE A 158 -7.40 27.77 -2.67
CA ILE A 158 -6.81 26.42 -2.78
C ILE A 158 -5.76 26.37 -3.89
N MET A 159 -5.91 27.23 -4.90
CA MET A 159 -5.06 27.28 -6.10
C MET A 159 -4.32 28.61 -6.25
N ASP A 160 -4.35 29.44 -5.20
CA ASP A 160 -3.76 30.75 -5.17
C ASP A 160 -2.35 30.80 -5.81
N GLU A 161 -2.02 31.92 -6.45
CA GLU A 161 -0.69 32.16 -7.05
C GLU A 161 0.44 31.98 -6.02
N GLU A 162 0.19 32.26 -4.75
CA GLU A 162 1.12 31.97 -3.65
C GLU A 162 1.33 30.49 -3.37
N GLY A 163 0.51 29.61 -3.97
CA GLY A 163 0.75 28.17 -3.97
C GLY A 163 0.58 27.45 -2.63
N LYS A 164 -0.07 28.07 -1.63
CA LYS A 164 -0.22 27.49 -0.27
C LYS A 164 -0.81 26.08 -0.28
N GLY A 165 -1.92 25.86 -1.02
CA GLY A 165 -2.53 24.54 -1.16
C GLY A 165 -1.64 23.53 -1.88
N ARG A 166 -0.92 23.98 -2.91
CA ARG A 166 0.06 23.13 -3.63
C ARG A 166 1.26 22.79 -2.75
N THR A 167 1.74 23.75 -1.96
CA THR A 167 2.84 23.55 -1.02
C THR A 167 2.48 22.49 0.01
N VAL A 168 1.30 22.57 0.62
CA VAL A 168 0.82 21.57 1.57
C VAL A 168 0.77 20.19 0.90
N ALA A 169 0.17 20.04 -0.28
CA ALA A 169 0.11 18.78 -1.00
C ALA A 169 1.51 18.24 -1.35
N THR A 170 2.42 19.11 -1.78
CA THR A 170 3.81 18.74 -2.10
C THR A 170 4.56 18.26 -0.87
N VAL A 171 4.43 18.97 0.26
CA VAL A 171 5.05 18.57 1.54
C VAL A 171 4.55 17.18 1.97
N PHE A 172 3.24 16.91 1.89
CA PHE A 172 2.70 15.60 2.24
C PHE A 172 3.17 14.48 1.30
N MET A 173 3.17 14.71 0.01
CA MET A 173 3.65 13.74 -0.97
C MET A 173 5.15 13.47 -0.78
N SER A 174 5.94 14.52 -0.52
CA SER A 174 7.35 14.38 -0.20
C SER A 174 7.56 13.62 1.10
N ALA A 175 6.78 13.90 2.15
CA ALA A 175 6.85 13.19 3.42
C ALA A 175 6.51 11.69 3.26
N LEU A 176 5.50 11.35 2.46
CA LEU A 176 5.18 9.95 2.13
C LEU A 176 6.34 9.28 1.38
N THR A 177 6.90 9.93 0.37
CA THR A 177 8.02 9.41 -0.40
C THR A 177 9.25 9.22 0.48
N VAL A 178 9.61 10.22 1.28
CA VAL A 178 10.76 10.16 2.20
C VAL A 178 10.54 9.10 3.27
N SER A 179 9.29 8.92 3.76
CA SER A 179 8.99 7.91 4.77
C SER A 179 9.34 6.48 4.29
N ILE A 180 9.29 6.20 2.98
CA ILE A 180 9.68 4.89 2.43
C ILE A 180 11.14 4.58 2.71
N TYR A 181 12.04 5.58 2.68
CA TYR A 181 13.46 5.39 2.99
C TYR A 181 13.72 4.95 4.43
N PHE A 182 12.83 5.31 5.36
CA PHE A 182 12.93 4.84 6.75
C PHE A 182 12.43 3.40 6.93
N PHE A 183 11.79 2.84 5.91
CA PHE A 183 11.26 1.47 5.94
C PHE A 183 11.74 0.63 4.73
N PRO A 184 13.05 0.48 4.50
CA PRO A 184 13.59 -0.17 3.30
C PRO A 184 13.11 -1.61 3.14
N LYS A 185 12.86 -2.31 4.24
CA LYS A 185 12.31 -3.68 4.21
C LYS A 185 10.96 -3.79 3.50
N ILE A 186 10.22 -2.70 3.37
CA ILE A 186 8.94 -2.68 2.63
C ILE A 186 9.19 -2.65 1.13
N LEU A 187 10.23 -1.94 0.67
CA LEU A 187 10.62 -1.87 -0.74
C LEU A 187 11.16 -3.22 -1.26
N TYR A 188 11.92 -3.92 -0.43
CA TYR A 188 12.56 -5.19 -0.81
C TYR A 188 11.69 -6.41 -0.53
N GLY A 189 10.43 -6.21 -0.18
CA GLY A 189 9.51 -7.25 0.21
C GLY A 189 9.67 -7.62 1.68
N LEU A 190 8.57 -7.54 2.40
CA LEU A 190 8.49 -8.17 3.70
C LEU A 190 8.44 -9.68 3.42
N GLN A 191 9.43 -10.41 3.88
CA GLN A 191 9.24 -11.85 4.04
C GLN A 191 8.17 -12.05 5.12
N TYR A 192 6.92 -11.95 4.68
CA TYR A 192 5.79 -12.34 5.48
C TYR A 192 5.78 -13.87 5.48
N SER A 193 6.30 -14.44 6.54
CA SER A 193 6.02 -15.85 6.80
C SER A 193 4.51 -15.95 6.96
N PRO A 194 3.79 -16.72 6.11
CA PRO A 194 2.35 -16.85 6.24
C PRO A 194 2.05 -17.18 7.70
N SER A 195 1.00 -16.57 8.22
CA SER A 195 0.55 -16.88 9.57
C SER A 195 0.25 -18.37 9.59
N SER A 196 1.19 -19.10 10.16
CA SER A 196 0.93 -20.47 10.55
C SER A 196 -0.41 -20.45 11.28
N THR A 197 -1.40 -21.15 10.76
CA THR A 197 -2.63 -21.44 11.48
C THR A 197 -2.25 -21.95 12.86
N LEU A 198 -3.10 -21.78 13.87
CA LEU A 198 -2.82 -22.29 15.24
C LEU A 198 -2.30 -23.73 15.19
N THR A 199 -2.76 -24.52 14.19
CA THR A 199 -2.29 -25.86 13.89
C THR A 199 -0.81 -25.92 13.45
N ASP A 200 -0.33 -24.92 12.69
CA ASP A 200 1.08 -24.87 12.28
C ASP A 200 1.97 -24.36 13.43
N VAL A 201 1.45 -23.51 14.31
CA VAL A 201 2.16 -23.10 15.53
C VAL A 201 2.25 -24.27 16.51
N ILE A 202 1.20 -25.08 16.62
CA ILE A 202 1.22 -26.31 17.43
C ILE A 202 2.19 -27.32 16.84
N LYS A 203 2.15 -27.55 15.51
CA LYS A 203 3.11 -28.40 14.81
C LYS A 203 4.54 -27.88 14.93
N LEU A 204 4.77 -26.56 14.76
CA LEU A 204 6.10 -25.98 14.93
C LEU A 204 6.59 -26.06 16.37
N ASN A 205 5.70 -25.91 17.36
CA ASN A 205 6.03 -26.10 18.76
C ASN A 205 6.25 -27.59 19.09
N GLU A 206 5.52 -28.51 18.48
CA GLU A 206 5.78 -29.93 18.59
C GLU A 206 7.08 -30.33 17.88
N GLU A 207 7.34 -29.81 16.69
CA GLU A 207 8.61 -30.00 15.98
C GLU A 207 9.79 -29.33 16.72
N MET A 208 9.61 -28.12 17.27
CA MET A 208 10.63 -27.47 18.11
C MET A 208 10.84 -28.21 19.44
N ALA A 209 9.79 -28.79 20.01
CA ALA A 209 9.91 -29.64 21.21
C ALA A 209 10.61 -30.96 20.88
N ILE A 210 10.44 -31.49 19.68
CA ILE A 210 11.17 -32.66 19.16
C ILE A 210 12.63 -32.27 18.85
N ILE A 211 12.87 -31.09 18.26
CA ILE A 211 14.22 -30.54 17.99
C ILE A 211 14.94 -30.17 19.29
N ALA A 212 14.24 -29.63 20.28
CA ALA A 212 14.81 -29.35 21.60
C ALA A 212 15.11 -30.62 22.41
N LYS A 213 14.49 -31.76 22.05
CA LYS A 213 14.81 -33.09 22.56
C LYS A 213 15.85 -33.84 21.74
N THR A 214 16.27 -33.29 20.57
CA THR A 214 17.36 -33.87 19.79
C THR A 214 18.66 -33.34 20.38
N PRO A 215 19.52 -34.18 20.92
CA PRO A 215 20.83 -33.74 21.46
C PRO A 215 21.58 -33.02 20.34
N GLU A 216 22.35 -32.00 20.73
CA GLU A 216 23.36 -31.33 19.90
C GLU A 216 23.88 -32.26 18.81
N LEU A 217 23.85 -31.78 17.54
CA LEU A 217 24.38 -32.56 16.42
C LEU A 217 25.72 -33.16 16.89
N SER A 218 25.76 -34.48 17.10
CA SER A 218 26.92 -35.09 17.67
C SER A 218 28.11 -34.71 16.79
N LYS A 219 29.27 -34.44 17.38
CA LYS A 219 30.52 -34.10 16.65
C LYS A 219 30.75 -35.06 15.47
N ALA A 220 30.33 -36.32 15.60
CA ALA A 220 30.36 -37.31 14.55
C ALA A 220 29.46 -36.94 13.34
N ARG A 221 28.27 -36.41 13.57
CA ARG A 221 27.32 -36.05 12.50
C ARG A 221 27.72 -34.76 11.78
N ILE A 222 28.31 -33.79 12.50
CA ILE A 222 28.93 -32.60 11.91
C ILE A 222 30.07 -33.01 10.97
N LYS A 223 30.93 -33.92 11.43
CA LYS A 223 32.06 -34.43 10.64
C LYS A 223 31.57 -35.20 9.39
N GLN A 224 30.49 -35.94 9.50
CA GLN A 224 29.83 -36.63 8.37
C GLN A 224 29.32 -35.66 7.32
N VAL A 225 28.62 -34.59 7.74
CA VAL A 225 28.12 -33.52 6.84
C VAL A 225 29.29 -32.81 6.18
N GLN A 226 30.33 -32.49 6.93
CA GLN A 226 31.53 -31.84 6.43
C GLN A 226 32.23 -32.68 5.36
N THR A 227 32.38 -33.98 5.61
CA THR A 227 33.00 -34.91 4.64
C THR A 227 32.16 -35.01 3.35
N ALA A 228 30.83 -35.11 3.48
CA ALA A 228 29.94 -35.16 2.34
C ALA A 228 29.98 -33.86 1.50
N LEU A 229 30.04 -32.70 2.15
CA LEU A 229 30.22 -31.42 1.47
C LEU A 229 31.55 -31.31 0.75
N ILE A 230 32.65 -31.73 1.39
CA ILE A 230 33.99 -31.71 0.78
C ILE A 230 34.05 -32.60 -0.46
N SER A 231 33.41 -33.78 -0.44
CA SER A 231 33.35 -34.67 -1.59
C SER A 231 32.44 -34.12 -2.73
N TYR A 232 31.49 -33.24 -2.42
CA TYR A 232 30.59 -32.63 -3.39
C TYR A 232 31.18 -31.39 -4.09
N LEU A 233 32.08 -30.66 -3.41
CA LEU A 233 32.67 -29.42 -3.94
C LEU A 233 33.38 -29.59 -5.30
N PRO A 234 34.10 -30.69 -5.62
CA PRO A 234 34.74 -30.87 -6.92
C PRO A 234 33.76 -30.92 -8.10
N GLU A 235 32.51 -31.31 -7.88
CA GLU A 235 31.49 -31.39 -8.93
C GLU A 235 31.02 -30.03 -9.46
N LYS A 236 31.32 -28.93 -8.73
CA LYS A 236 30.96 -27.53 -9.10
C LYS A 236 29.51 -27.29 -9.46
N LYS A 237 28.57 -28.19 -9.13
CA LYS A 237 27.15 -28.07 -9.43
C LYS A 237 26.51 -26.83 -8.76
N PHE A 238 27.08 -26.43 -7.60
CA PHE A 238 26.63 -25.23 -6.88
C PHE A 238 26.88 -23.91 -7.64
N LEU A 239 27.67 -23.92 -8.72
CA LEU A 239 27.90 -22.77 -9.59
C LEU A 239 26.85 -22.63 -10.71
N GLN A 240 25.93 -23.58 -10.84
CA GLN A 240 24.90 -23.52 -11.87
C GLN A 240 23.83 -22.46 -11.52
N PRO A 241 23.37 -21.67 -12.50
CA PRO A 241 22.29 -20.72 -12.27
C PRO A 241 21.03 -21.45 -11.78
N GLY A 242 20.46 -20.97 -10.67
CA GLY A 242 19.26 -21.55 -10.07
C GLY A 242 19.52 -22.69 -9.07
N PHE A 243 20.76 -23.04 -8.77
CA PHE A 243 21.09 -24.03 -7.73
C PHE A 243 20.55 -23.58 -6.36
N SER A 244 19.85 -24.46 -5.68
CA SER A 244 19.18 -24.20 -4.41
C SER A 244 19.61 -25.16 -3.31
N LEU A 245 19.29 -24.83 -2.05
CA LEU A 245 19.51 -25.74 -0.91
C LEU A 245 18.75 -27.08 -1.11
N THR A 246 17.60 -27.04 -1.74
CA THR A 246 16.79 -28.22 -2.05
C THR A 246 17.54 -29.17 -3.01
N ASP A 247 18.27 -28.63 -3.97
CA ASP A 247 19.10 -29.45 -4.88
C ASP A 247 20.26 -30.10 -4.13
N LEU A 248 20.90 -29.36 -3.22
CA LEU A 248 21.96 -29.89 -2.36
C LEU A 248 21.44 -31.00 -1.44
N VAL A 249 20.24 -30.85 -0.86
CA VAL A 249 19.55 -31.88 -0.06
C VAL A 249 19.40 -33.17 -0.87
N LYS A 250 18.93 -33.02 -2.13
CA LYS A 250 18.66 -34.11 -3.03
C LYS A 250 19.96 -34.87 -3.45
N ASP A 251 20.99 -34.12 -3.74
CA ASP A 251 22.28 -34.69 -4.18
C ASP A 251 23.05 -35.36 -3.04
N LEU A 252 23.01 -34.78 -1.85
CA LEU A 252 23.73 -35.31 -0.68
C LEU A 252 22.92 -36.34 0.13
N GLY A 253 21.60 -36.41 -0.06
CA GLY A 253 20.71 -37.24 0.76
C GLY A 253 20.69 -36.85 2.25
N ILE A 254 21.07 -35.59 2.55
CA ILE A 254 21.10 -35.05 3.92
C ILE A 254 19.87 -34.21 4.13
N PRO A 255 19.06 -34.42 5.21
CA PRO A 255 17.88 -33.65 5.48
C PRO A 255 18.13 -32.14 5.55
N GLU A 256 17.22 -31.33 4.99
CA GLU A 256 17.34 -29.88 4.88
C GLU A 256 17.63 -29.19 6.23
N HIS A 257 16.95 -29.62 7.29
CA HIS A 257 17.16 -29.06 8.63
C HIS A 257 18.59 -29.25 9.15
N VAL A 258 19.27 -30.33 8.76
CA VAL A 258 20.65 -30.63 9.15
C VAL A 258 21.63 -29.72 8.40
N LEU A 259 21.40 -29.51 7.10
CA LEU A 259 22.18 -28.57 6.30
C LEU A 259 21.98 -27.12 6.74
N THR A 260 20.73 -26.73 6.98
CA THR A 260 20.41 -25.40 7.49
C THR A 260 21.07 -25.13 8.84
N PHE A 261 21.08 -26.11 9.75
CA PHE A 261 21.79 -25.99 11.03
C PHE A 261 23.31 -25.88 10.86
N TYR A 262 23.87 -26.59 9.88
CA TYR A 262 25.31 -26.56 9.62
C TYR A 262 25.78 -25.23 9.03
N PHE A 263 24.94 -24.54 8.23
CA PHE A 263 25.27 -23.29 7.58
C PHE A 263 24.92 -22.04 8.43
N ASN A 264 24.14 -22.17 9.49
CA ASN A 264 23.78 -21.08 10.43
C ASN A 264 24.70 -21.14 11.68
#